data_ea11a1c7d6343ed71b2b1b1fabc7a4f8
#
_entry.id   ea11a1c7d6343ed71b2b1b1fabc7a4f8
#
_cell.length_a   1.000
_cell.length_b   1.000
_cell.length_c   1.000
_cell.angle_alpha   90.00
_cell.angle_beta   90.00
_cell.angle_gamma   90.00
#
_symmetry.space_group_name_H-M   'P 1'
#
loop_
_entity.id
_entity.type
_entity.pdbx_description
1 polymer ?
#
loop_
_entity_poly.entity_id
_entity_poly.type
_entity_poly.pdbx_seq_one_letter_code
_entity_poly.pdbx_strand_id
1 'polypeptide(L)'
;MIAYPPLSDVLETLFGSPEFSFIQMVGRPKAARVGNGISNGSFHRDTPFADFTTADTITVLLLLDDMTGINGATSFIRGSHKVSDEEAANPCWRDVPPDRLNRADWVDVSCPAGAGIFFTDKVLHAAGHNRSDQPRRTILMEWAGSDTLPTSPDRHSYQGLRPRSKKPLYRKQFRMTFPQLFCGQPNG
;
A
#
# COMPACT_ATOMS: atom_id res chain seq x y z
N MET A 1 0.64 15.95 4.69
CA MET A 1 0.90 14.75 3.88
C MET A 1 -0.40 14.17 3.34
N ILE A 2 -1.39 13.85 4.16
CA ILE A 2 -2.71 13.30 3.75
C ILE A 2 -3.43 14.18 2.70
N ALA A 3 -3.30 15.49 2.76
CA ALA A 3 -3.90 16.44 1.83
C ALA A 3 -2.89 17.00 0.80
N TYR A 4 -1.86 16.24 0.48
CA TYR A 4 -0.90 16.63 -0.56
C TYR A 4 -1.55 16.48 -1.94
N PRO A 5 -1.72 17.58 -2.72
CA PRO A 5 -2.53 17.55 -3.95
C PRO A 5 -2.11 16.45 -4.94
N PRO A 6 -0.81 16.23 -5.25
CA PRO A 6 -0.42 15.18 -6.17
C PRO A 6 -0.81 13.77 -5.67
N LEU A 7 -0.80 13.52 -4.37
CA LEU A 7 -1.28 12.25 -3.81
C LEU A 7 -2.79 12.11 -4.03
N SER A 8 -3.55 13.18 -3.75
CA SER A 8 -5.00 13.18 -3.93
C SER A 8 -5.39 13.00 -5.40
N ASP A 9 -4.66 13.63 -6.33
CA ASP A 9 -4.95 13.53 -7.77
C ASP A 9 -4.74 12.10 -8.28
N VAL A 10 -3.69 11.40 -7.81
CA VAL A 10 -3.47 9.98 -8.13
C VAL A 10 -4.58 9.11 -7.54
N LEU A 11 -4.94 9.32 -6.27
CA LEU A 11 -6.00 8.55 -5.62
C LEU A 11 -7.35 8.78 -6.31
N GLU A 12 -7.70 10.01 -6.67
CA GLU A 12 -8.90 10.34 -7.44
C GLU A 12 -8.94 9.59 -8.77
N THR A 13 -7.80 9.52 -9.46
CA THR A 13 -7.68 8.76 -10.70
C THR A 13 -7.88 7.25 -10.48
N LEU A 14 -7.26 6.70 -9.43
CA LEU A 14 -7.31 5.27 -9.14
C LEU A 14 -8.68 4.81 -8.65
N PHE A 15 -9.36 5.60 -7.82
CA PHE A 15 -10.72 5.31 -7.38
C PHE A 15 -11.80 5.67 -8.44
N GLY A 16 -11.43 6.46 -9.46
CA GLY A 16 -12.40 7.00 -10.44
C GLY A 16 -13.39 7.98 -9.82
N SER A 17 -13.12 8.49 -8.62
CA SER A 17 -13.99 9.37 -7.84
C SER A 17 -13.16 10.30 -6.95
N PRO A 18 -13.58 11.57 -6.77
CA PRO A 18 -12.98 12.45 -5.78
C PRO A 18 -13.40 12.12 -4.34
N GLU A 19 -14.32 11.17 -4.17
CA GLU A 19 -14.82 10.76 -2.86
C GLU A 19 -14.12 9.47 -2.43
N PHE A 20 -13.17 9.59 -1.52
CA PHE A 20 -12.46 8.48 -0.86
C PHE A 20 -12.12 8.87 0.57
N SER A 21 -11.87 7.87 1.40
CA SER A 21 -11.62 8.02 2.83
C SER A 21 -10.21 7.59 3.19
N PHE A 22 -9.56 8.38 4.03
CA PHE A 22 -8.31 7.97 4.68
C PHE A 22 -8.61 6.98 5.81
N ILE A 23 -7.89 5.85 5.81
CA ILE A 23 -8.03 4.79 6.81
C ILE A 23 -6.95 4.92 7.88
N GLN A 24 -5.70 4.75 7.50
CA GLN A 24 -4.59 4.79 8.44
C GLN A 24 -3.27 5.23 7.81
N MET A 25 -2.34 5.59 8.70
CA MET A 25 -0.95 5.85 8.34
C MET A 25 -0.03 5.24 9.40
N VAL A 26 0.93 4.44 8.96
CA VAL A 26 1.85 3.72 9.84
C VAL A 26 3.29 3.87 9.31
N GLY A 27 4.20 4.21 10.20
CA GLY A 27 5.64 4.13 9.90
C GLY A 27 6.08 2.67 9.82
N ARG A 28 6.79 2.32 8.75
CA ARG A 28 7.31 0.96 8.49
C ARG A 28 8.84 0.99 8.37
N PRO A 29 9.58 1.08 9.48
CA PRO A 29 11.03 0.94 9.43
C PRO A 29 11.43 -0.52 9.21
N LYS A 30 12.45 -0.73 8.38
CA LYS A 30 13.16 -2.01 8.26
C LYS A 30 14.57 -1.83 8.82
N ALA A 31 14.88 -2.55 9.90
CA ALA A 31 16.22 -2.55 10.48
C ALA A 31 17.26 -3.01 9.46
N ALA A 32 18.49 -2.53 9.63
CA ALA A 32 19.65 -2.96 8.84
C ALA A 32 20.04 -4.41 9.16
N ARG A 33 20.68 -5.09 8.21
CA ARG A 33 21.30 -6.42 8.38
C ARG A 33 20.38 -7.53 8.85
N VAL A 34 19.13 -7.49 8.44
CA VAL A 34 18.13 -8.54 8.78
C VAL A 34 18.06 -9.56 7.66
N GLY A 35 18.69 -10.70 7.83
CA GLY A 35 18.49 -11.94 7.06
C GLY A 35 18.37 -11.85 5.53
N ASN A 36 18.02 -12.96 4.90
CA ASN A 36 17.77 -13.08 3.46
C ASN A 36 16.29 -13.47 3.21
N GLY A 37 15.78 -13.19 2.00
CA GLY A 37 14.46 -13.61 1.57
C GLY A 37 13.36 -12.61 1.92
N ILE A 38 12.14 -13.12 2.04
CA ILE A 38 10.92 -12.37 2.37
C ILE A 38 10.80 -12.20 3.89
N SER A 39 10.54 -10.98 4.37
CA SER A 39 10.63 -10.65 5.80
C SER A 39 9.58 -11.36 6.68
N ASN A 40 8.44 -11.72 6.12
CA ASN A 40 7.38 -12.47 6.81
C ASN A 40 7.30 -13.94 6.34
N GLY A 41 8.23 -14.39 5.48
CA GLY A 41 8.24 -15.74 4.95
C GLY A 41 7.18 -16.03 3.88
N SER A 42 6.22 -15.15 3.64
CA SER A 42 5.10 -15.35 2.71
C SER A 42 4.68 -14.07 2.01
N PHE A 43 4.00 -14.23 0.87
CA PHE A 43 3.23 -13.19 0.23
C PHE A 43 1.83 -13.12 0.82
N HIS A 44 1.29 -11.91 0.93
CA HIS A 44 -0.04 -11.69 1.49
C HIS A 44 -0.79 -10.59 0.73
N ARG A 45 -2.07 -10.50 0.99
CA ARG A 45 -2.94 -9.37 0.65
C ARG A 45 -3.20 -8.57 1.92
N ASP A 46 -3.29 -7.24 1.83
CA ASP A 46 -3.49 -6.39 3.00
C ASP A 46 -4.88 -6.52 3.59
N THR A 47 -5.89 -6.67 2.75
CA THR A 47 -7.25 -6.79 3.22
C THR A 47 -7.70 -8.24 3.26
N PRO A 48 -7.89 -8.81 4.43
CA PRO A 48 -8.89 -9.85 4.58
C PRO A 48 -10.25 -9.18 4.38
N PHE A 49 -11.04 -9.63 3.41
CA PHE A 49 -12.40 -9.16 3.12
C PHE A 49 -13.33 -9.11 4.34
N ALA A 50 -12.94 -9.77 5.43
CA ALA A 50 -13.64 -9.72 6.70
C ALA A 50 -13.62 -8.36 7.40
N ASP A 51 -12.73 -7.45 7.02
CA ASP A 51 -12.56 -6.17 7.72
C ASP A 51 -13.31 -5.02 7.03
N PHE A 52 -13.63 -5.16 5.74
CA PHE A 52 -14.35 -4.16 4.96
C PHE A 52 -15.49 -4.79 4.14
N THR A 53 -16.47 -3.98 3.79
CA THR A 53 -17.62 -4.42 2.98
C THR A 53 -17.26 -4.71 1.53
N THR A 54 -16.21 -4.08 1.03
CA THR A 54 -15.67 -4.29 -0.32
C THR A 54 -14.14 -4.28 -0.26
N ALA A 55 -13.50 -4.75 -1.32
CA ALA A 55 -12.05 -4.70 -1.49
C ALA A 55 -11.60 -3.46 -2.30
N ASP A 56 -12.32 -2.37 -2.23
CA ASP A 56 -11.96 -1.11 -2.89
C ASP A 56 -11.09 -0.26 -1.98
N THR A 57 -9.88 -0.73 -1.79
CA THR A 57 -8.86 -0.10 -0.95
C THR A 57 -7.55 0.05 -1.72
N ILE A 58 -6.81 1.11 -1.41
CA ILE A 58 -5.50 1.40 -2.00
C ILE A 58 -4.52 1.66 -0.88
N THR A 59 -3.44 0.89 -0.91
CA THR A 59 -2.27 1.13 -0.07
C THR A 59 -1.26 1.99 -0.83
N VAL A 60 -0.70 2.97 -0.14
CA VAL A 60 0.39 3.82 -0.62
C VAL A 60 1.60 3.65 0.26
N LEU A 61 2.72 3.23 -0.32
CA LEU A 61 4.01 3.27 0.35
C LEU A 61 4.75 4.54 -0.07
N LEU A 62 4.89 5.49 0.84
CA LEU A 62 5.74 6.67 0.64
C LEU A 62 7.15 6.35 1.13
N LEU A 63 8.12 6.44 0.24
CA LEU A 63 9.50 6.10 0.52
C LEU A 63 10.24 7.29 1.15
N LEU A 64 10.75 7.11 2.36
CA LEU A 64 11.59 8.09 3.03
C LEU A 64 13.09 7.87 2.72
N ASP A 65 13.43 6.66 2.30
CA ASP A 65 14.76 6.25 1.84
C ASP A 65 14.61 5.53 0.49
N ASP A 66 15.67 5.46 -0.28
CA ASP A 66 15.68 4.66 -1.51
C ASP A 66 15.27 3.22 -1.21
N MET A 67 14.42 2.65 -2.05
CA MET A 67 14.02 1.24 -1.99
C MET A 67 14.76 0.47 -3.09
N THR A 68 15.48 -0.56 -2.70
CA THR A 68 16.29 -1.39 -3.60
C THR A 68 16.19 -2.86 -3.23
N GLY A 69 16.59 -3.75 -4.12
CA GLY A 69 16.63 -5.19 -3.84
C GLY A 69 17.56 -5.58 -2.67
N ILE A 70 18.49 -4.71 -2.28
CA ILE A 70 19.40 -4.98 -1.15
C ILE A 70 18.77 -4.59 0.18
N ASN A 71 18.00 -3.50 0.23
CA ASN A 71 17.45 -2.97 1.47
C ASN A 71 15.98 -3.37 1.71
N GLY A 72 15.54 -4.44 1.07
CA GLY A 72 14.23 -5.04 1.32
C GLY A 72 13.12 -4.43 0.48
N ALA A 73 13.33 -4.35 -0.82
CA ALA A 73 12.31 -3.97 -1.79
C ALA A 73 11.00 -4.74 -1.58
N THR A 74 9.90 -4.11 -1.88
CA THR A 74 8.61 -4.79 -1.93
C THR A 74 8.46 -5.50 -3.26
N SER A 75 8.12 -6.78 -3.20
CA SER A 75 7.83 -7.64 -4.35
C SER A 75 6.33 -7.78 -4.50
N PHE A 76 5.84 -7.71 -5.73
CA PHE A 76 4.45 -7.91 -6.11
C PHE A 76 4.32 -9.09 -7.06
N ILE A 77 3.18 -9.79 -7.02
CA ILE A 77 2.88 -10.88 -7.96
C ILE A 77 1.97 -10.34 -9.05
N ARG A 78 2.48 -10.35 -10.28
CA ARG A 78 1.77 -9.87 -11.46
C ARG A 78 0.45 -10.63 -11.65
N GLY A 79 -0.64 -9.89 -11.85
CA GLY A 79 -1.96 -10.47 -12.13
C GLY A 79 -2.70 -11.03 -10.91
N SER A 80 -2.09 -11.11 -9.73
CA SER A 80 -2.71 -11.68 -8.54
C SER A 80 -3.95 -10.91 -8.05
N HIS A 81 -4.08 -9.63 -8.41
CA HIS A 81 -5.26 -8.82 -8.12
C HIS A 81 -6.52 -9.24 -8.91
N LYS A 82 -6.35 -10.07 -9.96
CA LYS A 82 -7.46 -10.53 -10.83
C LYS A 82 -8.17 -11.76 -10.27
N VAL A 83 -7.64 -12.37 -9.23
CA VAL A 83 -8.32 -13.46 -8.52
C VAL A 83 -9.63 -12.94 -7.95
N SER A 84 -10.71 -13.69 -8.13
CA SER A 84 -12.04 -13.29 -7.64
C SER A 84 -12.03 -13.10 -6.12
N ASP A 85 -12.96 -12.30 -5.63
CA ASP A 85 -13.07 -12.01 -4.19
C ASP A 85 -13.44 -13.30 -3.41
N GLU A 86 -14.25 -14.17 -4.00
CA GLU A 86 -14.61 -15.47 -3.43
C GLU A 86 -13.39 -16.38 -3.29
N GLU A 87 -12.57 -16.49 -4.34
CA GLU A 87 -11.34 -17.28 -4.28
C GLU A 87 -10.33 -16.65 -3.32
N ALA A 88 -10.20 -15.32 -3.32
CA ALA A 88 -9.30 -14.59 -2.45
C ALA A 88 -9.67 -14.68 -0.96
N ALA A 89 -10.94 -14.91 -0.64
CA ALA A 89 -11.41 -15.16 0.73
C ALA A 89 -10.91 -16.51 1.28
N ASN A 90 -10.45 -17.40 0.41
CA ASN A 90 -9.83 -18.66 0.85
C ASN A 90 -8.56 -18.38 1.66
N PRO A 91 -8.41 -18.95 2.86
CA PRO A 91 -7.23 -18.77 3.71
C PRO A 91 -5.88 -19.03 3.02
N CYS A 92 -5.84 -19.86 1.96
CA CYS A 92 -4.62 -20.14 1.21
C CYS A 92 -4.03 -18.90 0.50
N TRP A 93 -4.81 -17.85 0.31
CA TRP A 93 -4.36 -16.58 -0.27
C TRP A 93 -3.89 -15.55 0.77
N ARG A 94 -4.05 -15.86 2.06
CA ARG A 94 -3.65 -14.96 3.15
C ARG A 94 -2.13 -14.98 3.37
N ASP A 95 -1.53 -16.17 3.29
CA ASP A 95 -0.11 -16.40 3.51
C ASP A 95 0.40 -17.41 2.45
N VAL A 96 0.77 -16.90 1.28
CA VAL A 96 1.21 -17.72 0.16
C VAL A 96 2.73 -17.89 0.22
N PRO A 97 3.24 -19.10 0.45
CA PRO A 97 4.68 -19.35 0.45
C PRO A 97 5.30 -19.06 -0.92
N PRO A 98 6.54 -18.53 -0.96
CA PRO A 98 7.23 -18.19 -2.21
C PRO A 98 7.35 -19.34 -3.21
N ASP A 99 7.50 -20.56 -2.74
CA ASP A 99 7.65 -21.78 -3.55
C ASP A 99 6.37 -22.19 -4.28
N ARG A 100 5.22 -21.66 -3.88
CA ARG A 100 3.93 -21.84 -4.57
C ARG A 100 3.68 -20.82 -5.69
N LEU A 101 4.56 -19.85 -5.85
CA LEU A 101 4.43 -18.77 -6.81
C LEU A 101 5.45 -18.91 -7.92
N ASN A 102 5.02 -18.65 -9.15
CA ASN A 102 5.94 -18.61 -10.28
C ASN A 102 6.85 -17.38 -10.17
N ARG A 103 8.17 -17.59 -10.08
CA ARG A 103 9.17 -16.50 -9.98
C ARG A 103 9.11 -15.52 -11.15
N ALA A 104 8.67 -15.95 -12.32
CA ALA A 104 8.51 -15.08 -13.48
C ALA A 104 7.43 -14.00 -13.30
N ASP A 105 6.50 -14.20 -12.37
CA ASP A 105 5.44 -13.23 -12.07
C ASP A 105 5.82 -12.23 -10.96
N TRP A 106 7.01 -12.36 -10.38
CA TRP A 106 7.48 -11.44 -9.36
C TRP A 106 7.97 -10.14 -9.97
N VAL A 107 7.54 -9.04 -9.37
CA VAL A 107 7.99 -7.70 -9.71
C VAL A 107 8.60 -7.07 -8.46
N ASP A 108 9.93 -7.03 -8.41
CA ASP A 108 10.66 -6.36 -7.33
C ASP A 108 10.74 -4.86 -7.65
N VAL A 109 10.18 -4.02 -6.79
CA VAL A 109 10.11 -2.58 -7.04
C VAL A 109 11.30 -1.87 -6.43
N SER A 110 12.04 -1.14 -7.27
CA SER A 110 13.11 -0.24 -6.83
C SER A 110 12.78 1.19 -7.22
N CYS A 111 12.75 2.10 -6.24
CA CYS A 111 12.41 3.51 -6.44
C CYS A 111 13.25 4.39 -5.51
N PRO A 112 13.54 5.64 -5.90
CA PRO A 112 14.24 6.61 -5.04
C PRO A 112 13.37 7.05 -3.87
N ALA A 113 14.00 7.61 -2.85
CA ALA A 113 13.33 8.33 -1.78
C ALA A 113 12.43 9.42 -2.36
N GLY A 114 11.28 9.62 -1.73
CA GLY A 114 10.23 10.54 -2.19
C GLY A 114 9.23 9.93 -3.16
N ALA A 115 9.48 8.75 -3.71
CA ALA A 115 8.51 8.05 -4.55
C ALA A 115 7.33 7.52 -3.72
N GLY A 116 6.16 7.42 -4.37
CA GLY A 116 4.96 6.75 -3.86
C GLY A 116 4.67 5.49 -4.68
N ILE A 117 4.52 4.36 -4.02
CA ILE A 117 4.10 3.11 -4.64
C ILE A 117 2.63 2.89 -4.27
N PHE A 118 1.76 2.84 -5.28
CA PHE A 118 0.32 2.66 -5.11
C PHE A 118 -0.08 1.26 -5.55
N PHE A 119 -0.83 0.58 -4.74
CA PHE A 119 -1.36 -0.74 -5.08
C PHE A 119 -2.68 -1.03 -4.37
N THR A 120 -3.49 -1.87 -5.00
CA THR A 120 -4.74 -2.36 -4.39
C THR A 120 -4.42 -3.47 -3.39
N ASP A 121 -5.18 -3.55 -2.33
CA ASP A 121 -5.08 -4.59 -1.31
C ASP A 121 -5.28 -6.01 -1.87
N LYS A 122 -5.84 -6.11 -3.08
CA LYS A 122 -6.02 -7.39 -3.78
C LYS A 122 -4.73 -7.99 -4.32
N VAL A 123 -3.66 -7.21 -4.48
CA VAL A 123 -2.41 -7.74 -5.03
C VAL A 123 -1.60 -8.47 -3.97
N LEU A 124 -1.14 -9.67 -4.30
CA LEU A 124 -0.18 -10.39 -3.47
C LEU A 124 1.15 -9.64 -3.47
N HIS A 125 1.63 -9.34 -2.27
CA HIS A 125 2.89 -8.65 -2.11
C HIS A 125 3.63 -9.13 -0.87
N ALA A 126 4.92 -8.85 -0.84
CA ALA A 126 5.78 -9.12 0.31
C ALA A 126 6.96 -8.16 0.32
N ALA A 127 7.44 -7.83 1.51
CA ALA A 127 8.64 -7.03 1.64
C ALA A 127 9.86 -7.93 1.87
N GLY A 128 10.94 -7.70 1.15
CA GLY A 128 12.22 -8.38 1.36
C GLY A 128 12.89 -8.00 2.68
N HIS A 129 13.86 -8.80 3.10
CA HIS A 129 14.75 -8.45 4.20
C HIS A 129 15.72 -7.33 3.81
N ASN A 130 16.01 -6.45 4.74
CA ASN A 130 17.03 -5.42 4.58
C ASN A 130 18.42 -6.00 4.89
N ARG A 131 19.24 -6.21 3.87
CA ARG A 131 20.62 -6.70 3.95
C ARG A 131 21.64 -5.57 3.95
N SER A 132 21.21 -4.33 3.76
CA SER A 132 22.09 -3.15 3.77
C SER A 132 22.52 -2.79 5.18
N ASP A 133 23.49 -1.90 5.29
CA ASP A 133 24.02 -1.39 6.56
C ASP A 133 23.17 -0.26 7.16
N GLN A 134 22.17 0.20 6.43
CA GLN A 134 21.29 1.31 6.85
C GLN A 134 19.85 0.85 6.99
N PRO A 135 19.10 1.37 7.94
CA PRO A 135 17.65 1.15 8.02
C PRO A 135 16.97 1.76 6.79
N ARG A 136 15.86 1.16 6.33
CA ARG A 136 14.99 1.71 5.31
C ARG A 136 13.64 2.06 5.92
N ARG A 137 13.21 3.30 5.74
CA ARG A 137 11.99 3.86 6.30
C ARG A 137 10.97 4.12 5.19
N THR A 138 9.75 3.70 5.44
CA THR A 138 8.59 4.02 4.61
C THR A 138 7.43 4.44 5.49
N ILE A 139 6.50 5.19 4.91
CA ILE A 139 5.18 5.44 5.49
C ILE A 139 4.17 4.66 4.64
N LEU A 140 3.43 3.79 5.30
CA LEU A 140 2.29 3.11 4.72
C LEU A 140 1.05 3.95 4.99
N MET A 141 0.25 4.23 3.98
CA MET A 141 -1.05 4.87 4.09
C MET A 141 -2.09 4.00 3.40
N GLU A 142 -3.25 3.86 4.01
CA GLU A 142 -4.38 3.13 3.44
C GLU A 142 -5.55 4.06 3.20
N TRP A 143 -6.23 3.83 2.09
CA TRP A 143 -7.35 4.60 1.60
C TRP A 143 -8.46 3.67 1.12
N ALA A 144 -9.70 4.08 1.29
CA ALA A 144 -10.88 3.32 0.87
C ALA A 144 -11.77 4.16 -0.05
N GLY A 145 -12.39 3.52 -1.02
CA GLY A 145 -13.45 4.12 -1.82
C GLY A 145 -14.64 4.52 -0.95
N SER A 146 -15.48 5.42 -1.47
CA SER A 146 -16.59 6.02 -0.71
C SER A 146 -17.58 5.01 -0.13
N ASP A 147 -17.75 3.89 -0.81
CA ASP A 147 -18.72 2.85 -0.47
C ASP A 147 -18.12 1.69 0.35
N THR A 148 -16.82 1.77 0.62
CA THR A 148 -16.11 0.80 1.43
C THR A 148 -16.22 1.16 2.90
N LEU A 149 -16.90 0.32 3.67
CA LEU A 149 -17.13 0.53 5.09
C LEU A 149 -16.47 -0.59 5.91
N PRO A 150 -15.94 -0.29 7.10
CA PRO A 150 -15.47 -1.32 8.00
C PRO A 150 -16.63 -2.21 8.46
N THR A 151 -16.42 -3.52 8.47
CA THR A 151 -17.44 -4.51 8.88
C THR A 151 -17.60 -4.58 10.40
N SER A 152 -16.58 -4.14 11.16
CA SER A 152 -16.64 -4.06 12.62
C SER A 152 -16.00 -2.75 13.10
N PRO A 153 -16.75 -1.90 13.81
CA PRO A 153 -16.20 -0.66 14.36
C PRO A 153 -15.17 -0.87 15.48
N ASP A 154 -15.14 -2.07 16.08
CA ASP A 154 -14.33 -2.33 17.28
C ASP A 154 -12.96 -2.95 16.98
N ARG A 155 -12.72 -3.43 15.76
CA ARG A 155 -11.47 -4.13 15.41
C ARG A 155 -10.31 -3.23 15.04
N HIS A 156 -10.58 -2.02 14.65
CA HIS A 156 -9.55 -1.08 14.24
C HIS A 156 -9.66 0.16 15.09
N SER A 157 -8.55 0.66 15.56
CA SER A 157 -8.41 1.91 16.30
C SER A 157 -8.75 3.16 15.44
N TYR A 158 -9.70 3.05 14.55
CA TYR A 158 -10.30 4.14 13.77
C TYR A 158 -11.19 5.08 14.61
N GLN A 159 -10.95 5.14 15.90
CA GLN A 159 -11.72 5.95 16.86
C GLN A 159 -11.60 7.47 16.61
N GLY A 160 -11.51 7.91 15.40
CA GLY A 160 -11.49 9.32 15.10
C GLY A 160 -11.95 9.73 13.71
N LEU A 161 -11.99 8.81 12.77
CA LEU A 161 -12.26 9.11 11.37
C LEU A 161 -13.49 8.34 10.86
N ARG A 162 -14.64 8.50 11.53
CA ARG A 162 -15.89 8.14 10.89
C ARG A 162 -16.05 9.02 9.66
N PRO A 163 -16.47 8.49 8.52
CA PRO A 163 -16.87 9.31 7.37
C PRO A 163 -18.09 10.13 7.81
N ARG A 164 -17.86 11.31 8.37
CA ARG A 164 -18.92 12.19 8.87
C ARG A 164 -19.55 13.06 7.80
N SER A 165 -19.11 12.99 6.58
CA SER A 165 -19.78 13.68 5.47
C SER A 165 -19.23 13.20 4.12
N LYS A 166 -20.15 13.10 3.13
CA LYS A 166 -19.84 12.96 1.70
C LYS A 166 -19.13 14.18 1.09
N LYS A 167 -18.30 14.88 1.87
CA LYS A 167 -17.52 16.02 1.39
C LYS A 167 -16.04 15.75 1.69
N PRO A 168 -15.15 15.91 0.72
CA PRO A 168 -13.72 15.75 0.94
C PRO A 168 -13.27 16.80 1.96
N LEU A 169 -13.08 16.40 3.20
CA LEU A 169 -12.72 17.26 4.32
C LEU A 169 -11.34 17.89 4.18
N TYR A 170 -10.55 17.56 3.16
CA TYR A 170 -9.14 17.90 3.10
C TYR A 170 -8.67 18.68 1.88
N ARG A 171 -9.53 18.99 0.93
CA ARG A 171 -9.13 19.77 -0.26
C ARG A 171 -8.70 21.22 0.01
N LYS A 172 -8.94 21.77 1.21
CA LYS A 172 -8.75 23.22 1.46
C LYS A 172 -7.75 23.63 2.54
N GLN A 173 -7.14 22.74 3.34
CA GLN A 173 -6.43 23.22 4.53
C GLN A 173 -4.91 23.00 4.61
N PHE A 174 -4.27 22.26 3.72
CA PHE A 174 -2.81 22.09 3.80
C PHE A 174 -2.12 22.32 2.47
N ARG A 175 -1.61 23.54 2.27
CA ARG A 175 -0.57 23.82 1.29
C ARG A 175 0.77 23.42 1.91
N MET A 176 1.26 22.22 1.63
CA MET A 176 2.67 21.89 1.82
C MET A 176 3.32 21.77 0.45
N THR A 177 4.27 22.64 0.18
CA THR A 177 5.12 22.61 -1.00
C THR A 177 6.24 21.58 -0.79
N PHE A 178 6.13 20.41 -1.39
CA PHE A 178 7.26 19.50 -1.59
C PHE A 178 7.50 19.34 -3.09
N PRO A 179 8.73 19.53 -3.57
CA PRO A 179 9.02 19.30 -4.98
C PRO A 179 9.00 17.79 -5.26
N GLN A 180 8.29 17.43 -6.29
CA GLN A 180 8.30 16.16 -7.04
C GLN A 180 8.49 14.87 -6.22
N LEU A 181 7.39 14.24 -5.86
CA LEU A 181 7.35 12.96 -5.15
C LEU A 181 6.82 11.78 -6.01
N PHE A 182 6.76 11.91 -7.31
CA PHE A 182 6.26 10.83 -8.19
C PHE A 182 7.34 10.37 -9.15
N CYS A 183 7.53 9.06 -9.20
CA CYS A 183 8.29 8.38 -10.24
C CYS A 183 7.43 8.32 -11.53
N GLY A 184 7.18 9.48 -12.15
CA GLY A 184 6.75 9.54 -13.55
C GLY A 184 8.00 9.49 -14.40
N GLN A 185 8.15 8.46 -15.21
CA GLN A 185 9.19 8.43 -16.25
C GLN A 185 8.98 9.63 -17.16
N PRO A 186 10.00 10.46 -17.41
CA PRO A 186 9.91 11.39 -18.52
C PRO A 186 9.91 10.56 -19.80
N ASN A 187 8.85 10.71 -20.59
CA ASN A 187 8.84 10.22 -21.96
C ASN A 187 9.98 10.88 -22.72
N GLY A 188 11.00 10.08 -23.09
CA GLY A 188 11.94 10.38 -24.13
C GLY A 188 11.40 9.91 -25.46
#